data_c9f61621f9dbe91f057c85b60ca03e9a
#
_entry.id   c9f61621f9dbe91f057c85b60ca03e9a
#
_cell.length_a   1.000
_cell.length_b   1.000
_cell.length_c   1.000
_cell.angle_alpha   90.00
_cell.angle_beta   90.00
_cell.angle_gamma   90.00
#
_symmetry.space_group_name_H-M   'P 1'
#
loop_
_entity.id
_entity.type
_entity.pdbx_description
1 polymer ?
#
loop_
_entity_poly.entity_id
_entity_poly.type
_entity_poly.pdbx_seq_one_letter_code
_entity_poly.pdbx_strand_id
1 'polypeptide(L)'
;MGYRDAVIVQDSVYAFDDKTVNVYMKVEEGQKYYIRNIEWVGNSLYPTDGLAAILRMKKGDVYNQKLLDERLNTDEDAIGNLYFNNGYVFYHLNPVEVNVVGDSVDLEMRIFEGEQAHISHVRISGNDRVYENVVRRELRNKPGDLFNKSALERSYREIASLGHFDAESIKQDIQPDRVNGTVDLSWDLTSKSNDQVEFSLGYGQTG
;
A
#
# COMPACT_ATOMS: atom_id res chain seq x y z
N MET A 1 2.49 -9.58 -20.39
CA MET A 1 1.60 -10.15 -19.35
C MET A 1 1.43 -11.63 -19.61
N GLY A 2 1.43 -12.46 -18.57
CA GLY A 2 1.28 -13.92 -18.69
C GLY A 2 2.57 -14.71 -18.87
N TYR A 3 3.69 -14.03 -18.95
CA TYR A 3 5.00 -14.67 -19.12
C TYR A 3 5.68 -14.84 -17.76
N ARG A 4 5.32 -15.92 -17.07
CA ARG A 4 5.81 -16.24 -15.71
C ARG A 4 7.33 -16.50 -15.69
N ASP A 5 7.83 -17.15 -16.72
CA ASP A 5 9.21 -17.62 -16.81
C ASP A 5 10.11 -16.65 -17.63
N ALA A 6 9.66 -15.40 -17.82
CA ALA A 6 10.45 -14.40 -18.53
C ALA A 6 11.76 -14.11 -17.79
N VAL A 7 12.87 -14.21 -18.50
CA VAL A 7 14.22 -13.97 -17.97
C VAL A 7 14.98 -12.96 -18.82
N ILE A 8 15.77 -12.12 -18.19
CA ILE A 8 16.74 -11.27 -18.87
C ILE A 8 17.98 -12.11 -19.12
N VAL A 9 18.23 -12.47 -20.39
CA VAL A 9 19.37 -13.30 -20.79
C VAL A 9 20.63 -12.50 -21.07
N GLN A 10 20.49 -11.21 -21.32
CA GLN A 10 21.60 -10.30 -21.52
C GLN A 10 21.16 -8.88 -21.19
N ASP A 11 21.98 -8.17 -20.45
CA ASP A 11 21.85 -6.74 -20.23
C ASP A 11 23.21 -6.04 -20.41
N SER A 12 23.16 -4.80 -20.83
CA SER A 12 24.34 -3.94 -20.88
C SER A 12 23.94 -2.47 -20.76
N VAL A 13 24.78 -1.71 -20.06
CA VAL A 13 24.62 -0.27 -19.88
C VAL A 13 25.91 0.40 -20.37
N TYR A 14 25.78 1.36 -21.29
CA TYR A 14 26.92 2.13 -21.79
C TYR A 14 26.55 3.61 -21.92
N ALA A 15 27.54 4.47 -21.70
CA ALA A 15 27.34 5.91 -21.79
C ALA A 15 26.94 6.30 -23.21
N PHE A 16 25.92 7.14 -23.35
CA PHE A 16 25.54 7.77 -24.58
C PHE A 16 26.16 9.18 -24.67
N ASP A 17 26.08 9.94 -23.57
CA ASP A 17 26.73 11.23 -23.36
C ASP A 17 27.03 11.41 -21.85
N ASP A 18 27.49 12.62 -21.45
CA ASP A 18 27.86 12.93 -20.07
C ASP A 18 26.67 12.87 -19.05
N LYS A 19 25.44 12.78 -19.53
CA LYS A 19 24.21 12.83 -18.71
C LYS A 19 23.27 11.66 -18.93
N THR A 20 23.46 10.91 -20.03
CA THR A 20 22.55 9.85 -20.43
C THR A 20 23.27 8.53 -20.68
N VAL A 21 22.56 7.43 -20.47
CA VAL A 21 23.06 6.08 -20.73
C VAL A 21 22.10 5.34 -21.65
N ASN A 22 22.64 4.48 -22.49
CA ASN A 22 21.87 3.49 -23.21
C ASN A 22 21.79 2.21 -22.37
N VAL A 23 20.61 1.65 -22.32
CA VAL A 23 20.37 0.35 -21.70
C VAL A 23 19.90 -0.63 -22.76
N TYR A 24 20.63 -1.71 -22.92
CA TYR A 24 20.25 -2.81 -23.79
C TYR A 24 19.82 -3.99 -22.93
N MET A 25 18.65 -4.55 -23.20
CA MET A 25 18.16 -5.75 -22.54
C MET A 25 17.61 -6.73 -23.57
N LYS A 26 18.07 -7.97 -23.48
CA LYS A 26 17.51 -9.09 -24.24
C LYS A 26 16.71 -9.96 -23.29
N VAL A 27 15.41 -10.08 -23.57
CA VAL A 27 14.45 -10.85 -22.72
C VAL A 27 14.00 -12.07 -23.51
N GLU A 28 14.05 -13.23 -22.85
CA GLU A 28 13.35 -14.43 -23.31
C GLU A 28 12.05 -14.53 -22.51
N GLU A 29 10.92 -14.36 -23.20
CA GLU A 29 9.60 -14.28 -22.55
C GLU A 29 9.09 -15.64 -22.04
N GLY A 30 9.52 -16.74 -22.66
CA GLY A 30 8.98 -18.06 -22.36
C GLY A 30 7.58 -18.26 -22.94
N GLN A 31 6.82 -19.15 -22.32
CA GLN A 31 5.42 -19.40 -22.71
C GLN A 31 4.43 -18.60 -21.86
N LYS A 32 3.23 -18.34 -22.40
CA LYS A 32 2.11 -17.78 -21.63
C LYS A 32 1.47 -18.84 -20.76
N TYR A 33 1.14 -18.44 -19.53
CA TYR A 33 0.42 -19.27 -18.59
C TYR A 33 -1.01 -18.78 -18.39
N TYR A 34 -1.91 -19.73 -18.11
CA TYR A 34 -3.34 -19.51 -17.91
C TYR A 34 -3.78 -20.07 -16.55
N ILE A 35 -4.74 -19.43 -15.93
CA ILE A 35 -5.34 -19.91 -14.69
C ILE A 35 -6.24 -21.10 -14.99
N ARG A 36 -5.93 -22.26 -14.40
CA ARG A 36 -6.74 -23.46 -14.50
C ARG A 36 -7.75 -23.58 -13.38
N ASN A 37 -7.33 -23.26 -12.14
CA ASN A 37 -8.16 -23.28 -10.96
C ASN A 37 -7.71 -22.22 -9.95
N ILE A 38 -8.65 -21.72 -9.14
CA ILE A 38 -8.39 -20.86 -7.99
C ILE A 38 -9.15 -21.45 -6.81
N GLU A 39 -8.43 -21.87 -5.81
CA GLU A 39 -8.95 -22.45 -4.58
C GLU A 39 -8.72 -21.51 -3.40
N TRP A 40 -9.69 -21.42 -2.50
CA TRP A 40 -9.61 -20.54 -1.33
C TRP A 40 -9.57 -21.37 -0.08
N VAL A 41 -8.61 -21.09 0.80
CA VAL A 41 -8.39 -21.85 2.04
C VAL A 41 -8.22 -20.87 3.20
N GLY A 42 -8.98 -21.08 4.26
CA GLY A 42 -8.87 -20.30 5.50
C GLY A 42 -9.82 -19.08 5.59
N ASN A 43 -10.63 -18.82 4.57
CA ASN A 43 -11.62 -17.74 4.57
C ASN A 43 -12.90 -18.18 5.32
N SER A 44 -13.00 -17.83 6.57
CA SER A 44 -14.18 -18.11 7.41
C SER A 44 -15.15 -16.92 7.53
N LEU A 45 -14.62 -15.71 7.44
CA LEU A 45 -15.37 -14.46 7.61
C LEU A 45 -16.09 -14.03 6.34
N TYR A 46 -15.46 -14.21 5.21
CA TYR A 46 -16.03 -13.80 3.91
C TYR A 46 -16.20 -15.00 3.00
N PRO A 47 -17.38 -15.11 2.33
CA PRO A 47 -17.65 -16.21 1.43
C PRO A 47 -16.73 -16.16 0.19
N THR A 48 -16.36 -17.33 -0.31
CA THR A 48 -15.50 -17.50 -1.49
C THR A 48 -15.99 -16.69 -2.70
N ASP A 49 -17.29 -16.69 -2.96
CA ASP A 49 -17.87 -15.95 -4.10
C ASP A 49 -17.64 -14.44 -3.99
N GLY A 50 -17.69 -13.89 -2.76
CA GLY A 50 -17.41 -12.47 -2.50
C GLY A 50 -15.95 -12.14 -2.77
N LEU A 51 -15.02 -12.96 -2.27
CA LEU A 51 -13.58 -12.76 -2.49
C LEU A 51 -13.21 -12.94 -3.98
N ALA A 52 -13.80 -13.92 -4.64
CA ALA A 52 -13.62 -14.15 -6.09
C ALA A 52 -14.12 -12.96 -6.93
N ALA A 53 -15.25 -12.35 -6.54
CA ALA A 53 -15.78 -11.15 -7.19
C ALA A 53 -14.84 -9.94 -7.08
N ILE A 54 -14.15 -9.79 -5.94
CA ILE A 54 -13.13 -8.74 -5.74
C ILE A 54 -11.86 -9.07 -6.54
N LEU A 55 -11.42 -10.32 -6.53
CA LEU A 55 -10.22 -10.76 -7.25
C LEU A 55 -10.32 -10.49 -8.76
N ARG A 56 -11.51 -10.64 -9.35
CA ARG A 56 -11.78 -10.43 -10.79
C ARG A 56 -10.88 -11.24 -11.72
N MET A 57 -10.38 -12.37 -11.24
CA MET A 57 -9.63 -13.34 -12.02
C MET A 57 -10.36 -14.68 -11.98
N LYS A 58 -10.39 -15.39 -13.09
CA LYS A 58 -11.13 -16.64 -13.23
C LYS A 58 -10.38 -17.67 -14.06
N LYS A 59 -10.84 -18.89 -14.01
CA LYS A 59 -10.36 -19.97 -14.88
C LYS A 59 -10.38 -19.55 -16.36
N GLY A 60 -9.26 -19.78 -17.05
CA GLY A 60 -9.03 -19.44 -18.45
C GLY A 60 -8.41 -18.06 -18.68
N ASP A 61 -8.35 -17.21 -17.67
CA ASP A 61 -7.65 -15.93 -17.80
C ASP A 61 -6.14 -16.14 -17.88
N VAL A 62 -5.45 -15.22 -18.54
CA VAL A 62 -4.01 -15.20 -18.59
C VAL A 62 -3.47 -14.92 -17.18
N TYR A 63 -2.57 -15.77 -16.70
CA TYR A 63 -1.93 -15.58 -15.41
C TYR A 63 -1.12 -14.27 -15.40
N ASN A 64 -1.42 -13.40 -14.46
CA ASN A 64 -0.76 -12.12 -14.32
C ASN A 64 -0.49 -11.84 -12.84
N GLN A 65 0.73 -12.09 -12.41
CA GLN A 65 1.15 -11.93 -11.02
C GLN A 65 1.01 -10.47 -10.54
N LYS A 66 1.28 -9.48 -11.40
CA LYS A 66 1.12 -8.07 -11.05
C LYS A 66 -0.34 -7.74 -10.77
N LEU A 67 -1.26 -8.15 -11.66
CA LEU A 67 -2.69 -7.94 -11.45
C LEU A 67 -3.18 -8.68 -10.20
N LEU A 68 -2.67 -9.89 -9.95
CA LEU A 68 -2.97 -10.65 -8.75
C LEU A 68 -2.59 -9.84 -7.49
N ASP A 69 -1.35 -9.32 -7.44
CA ASP A 69 -0.89 -8.52 -6.31
C ASP A 69 -1.70 -7.22 -6.15
N GLU A 70 -2.01 -6.53 -7.24
CA GLU A 70 -2.87 -5.34 -7.22
C GLU A 70 -4.24 -5.65 -6.59
N ARG A 71 -4.90 -6.72 -7.01
CA ARG A 71 -6.21 -7.14 -6.48
C ARG A 71 -6.18 -7.64 -5.05
N LEU A 72 -5.06 -8.17 -4.60
CA LEU A 72 -4.91 -8.63 -3.23
C LEU A 72 -4.56 -7.50 -2.26
N ASN A 73 -3.70 -6.54 -2.67
CA ASN A 73 -3.03 -5.64 -1.74
C ASN A 73 -3.13 -4.16 -2.09
N THR A 74 -3.11 -3.78 -3.39
CA THR A 74 -2.82 -2.40 -3.81
C THR A 74 -4.06 -1.61 -4.18
N ASP A 75 -5.01 -2.22 -4.86
CA ASP A 75 -6.22 -1.54 -5.31
C ASP A 75 -7.06 -1.00 -4.14
N GLU A 76 -7.82 0.06 -4.39
CA GLU A 76 -8.72 0.62 -3.38
C GLU A 76 -9.73 -0.42 -2.87
N ASP A 77 -10.22 -1.27 -3.77
CA ASP A 77 -11.12 -2.38 -3.48
C ASP A 77 -10.38 -3.73 -3.27
N ALA A 78 -9.08 -3.72 -2.97
CA ALA A 78 -8.29 -4.92 -2.73
C ALA A 78 -8.83 -5.76 -1.57
N ILE A 79 -8.66 -7.09 -1.66
CA ILE A 79 -9.11 -8.03 -0.62
C ILE A 79 -8.49 -7.68 0.75
N GLY A 80 -7.22 -7.28 0.79
CA GLY A 80 -6.57 -6.85 2.03
C GLY A 80 -7.29 -5.67 2.71
N ASN A 81 -7.80 -4.72 1.92
CA ASN A 81 -8.53 -3.58 2.46
C ASN A 81 -9.86 -3.97 3.09
N LEU A 82 -10.52 -5.02 2.59
CA LEU A 82 -11.73 -5.57 3.20
C LEU A 82 -11.47 -6.03 4.64
N TYR A 83 -10.36 -6.71 4.88
CA TYR A 83 -9.95 -7.16 6.21
C TYR A 83 -9.45 -6.02 7.09
N PHE A 84 -8.52 -5.19 6.58
CA PHE A 84 -7.94 -4.08 7.35
C PHE A 84 -8.96 -3.00 7.74
N ASN A 85 -9.99 -2.78 6.94
CA ASN A 85 -11.07 -1.84 7.27
C ASN A 85 -12.02 -2.38 8.34
N ASN A 86 -11.95 -3.67 8.63
CA ASN A 86 -12.74 -4.33 9.67
C ASN A 86 -11.88 -4.80 10.86
N GLY A 87 -10.70 -4.21 11.05
CA GLY A 87 -9.87 -4.43 12.22
C GLY A 87 -8.95 -5.64 12.18
N TYR A 88 -8.96 -6.43 11.12
CA TYR A 88 -8.14 -7.63 11.00
C TYR A 88 -6.70 -7.29 10.60
N VAL A 89 -5.98 -6.58 11.49
CA VAL A 89 -4.61 -6.10 11.25
C VAL A 89 -3.59 -7.24 11.10
N PHE A 90 -3.91 -8.42 11.63
CA PHE A 90 -3.08 -9.62 11.55
C PHE A 90 -3.40 -10.49 10.33
N TYR A 91 -4.32 -10.03 9.48
CA TYR A 91 -4.66 -10.70 8.24
C TYR A 91 -3.44 -10.88 7.34
N HIS A 92 -3.37 -12.04 6.73
CA HIS A 92 -2.37 -12.37 5.75
C HIS A 92 -2.96 -13.29 4.67
N LEU A 93 -2.73 -12.97 3.41
CA LEU A 93 -3.07 -13.81 2.27
C LEU A 93 -1.81 -14.14 1.50
N ASN A 94 -1.61 -15.42 1.24
CA ASN A 94 -0.50 -15.92 0.45
C ASN A 94 -1.03 -16.72 -0.74
N PRO A 95 -0.96 -16.18 -1.96
CA PRO A 95 -1.26 -16.94 -3.18
C PRO A 95 -0.14 -17.94 -3.45
N VAL A 96 -0.49 -19.21 -3.56
CA VAL A 96 0.46 -20.31 -3.82
C VAL A 96 0.11 -20.97 -5.13
N GLU A 97 1.09 -21.12 -6.00
CA GLU A 97 1.00 -21.97 -7.18
C GLU A 97 1.16 -23.42 -6.75
N VAL A 98 0.08 -24.15 -6.63
CA VAL A 98 0.10 -25.54 -6.12
C VAL A 98 0.39 -26.56 -7.20
N ASN A 99 0.10 -26.23 -8.46
CA ASN A 99 0.37 -27.14 -9.57
C ASN A 99 0.52 -26.37 -10.89
N VAL A 100 1.43 -26.83 -11.73
CA VAL A 100 1.66 -26.29 -13.07
C VAL A 100 1.68 -27.45 -14.06
N VAL A 101 0.71 -27.48 -14.98
CA VAL A 101 0.59 -28.54 -15.99
C VAL A 101 0.58 -27.89 -17.37
N GLY A 102 1.67 -28.08 -18.12
CA GLY A 102 1.85 -27.43 -19.42
C GLY A 102 1.89 -25.90 -19.27
N ASP A 103 0.90 -25.24 -19.83
CA ASP A 103 0.72 -23.78 -19.79
C ASP A 103 -0.32 -23.33 -18.72
N SER A 104 -0.72 -24.22 -17.84
CA SER A 104 -1.85 -24.00 -16.92
C SER A 104 -1.40 -24.05 -15.46
N VAL A 105 -1.84 -23.08 -14.67
CA VAL A 105 -1.50 -22.89 -13.26
C VAL A 105 -2.72 -23.05 -12.37
N ASP A 106 -2.60 -23.82 -11.29
CA ASP A 106 -3.56 -23.85 -10.20
C ASP A 106 -3.07 -22.97 -9.07
N LEU A 107 -3.93 -22.06 -8.61
CA LEU A 107 -3.67 -21.14 -7.52
C LEU A 107 -4.46 -21.57 -6.27
N GLU A 108 -3.80 -21.56 -5.14
CA GLU A 108 -4.42 -21.70 -3.83
C GLU A 108 -4.23 -20.41 -3.03
N MET A 109 -5.32 -19.74 -2.72
CA MET A 109 -5.36 -18.50 -1.93
C MET A 109 -5.43 -18.87 -0.46
N ARG A 110 -4.27 -18.91 0.21
CA ARG A 110 -4.17 -19.24 1.64
C ARG A 110 -4.38 -18.00 2.48
N ILE A 111 -5.48 -17.96 3.20
CA ILE A 111 -5.86 -16.85 4.07
C ILE A 111 -5.64 -17.24 5.53
N PHE A 112 -4.98 -16.35 6.25
CA PHE A 112 -4.99 -16.31 7.69
C PHE A 112 -5.70 -15.01 8.10
N GLU A 113 -6.88 -15.12 8.67
CA GLU A 113 -7.72 -13.94 8.99
C GLU A 113 -7.26 -13.24 10.27
N GLY A 114 -6.77 -14.01 11.24
CA GLY A 114 -6.37 -13.52 12.56
C GLY A 114 -7.54 -13.00 13.39
N GLU A 115 -7.21 -12.25 14.44
CA GLU A 115 -8.18 -11.61 15.31
C GLU A 115 -8.28 -10.12 15.00
N GLN A 116 -9.40 -9.49 15.38
CA GLN A 116 -9.57 -8.06 15.30
C GLN A 116 -8.69 -7.37 16.35
N ALA A 117 -8.10 -6.23 15.99
CA ALA A 117 -7.30 -5.42 16.90
C ALA A 117 -7.94 -4.06 17.15
N HIS A 118 -7.87 -3.62 18.40
CA HIS A 118 -8.28 -2.28 18.81
C HIS A 118 -7.06 -1.39 18.96
N ILE A 119 -7.26 -0.10 18.72
CA ILE A 119 -6.19 0.89 18.88
C ILE A 119 -5.93 1.10 20.37
N SER A 120 -4.69 0.85 20.80
CA SER A 120 -4.25 1.07 22.18
C SER A 120 -3.81 2.53 22.36
N HIS A 121 -2.84 2.97 21.56
CA HIS A 121 -2.28 4.32 21.67
C HIS A 121 -2.21 4.99 20.31
N VAL A 122 -2.35 6.32 20.33
CA VAL A 122 -2.09 7.18 19.18
C VAL A 122 -1.09 8.25 19.58
N ARG A 123 0.13 8.16 19.04
CA ARG A 123 1.23 9.09 19.29
C ARG A 123 1.37 10.06 18.12
N ILE A 124 1.72 11.31 18.44
CA ILE A 124 1.98 12.37 17.48
C ILE A 124 3.34 12.99 17.84
N SER A 125 4.19 13.17 16.84
CA SER A 125 5.54 13.80 16.98
C SER A 125 5.80 14.77 15.84
N GLY A 126 6.77 15.68 16.01
CA GLY A 126 7.18 16.63 14.96
C GLY A 126 6.21 17.78 14.69
N ASN A 127 5.24 18.01 15.58
CA ASN A 127 4.29 19.11 15.50
C ASN A 127 4.76 20.38 16.24
N ASP A 128 6.06 20.67 16.25
CA ASP A 128 6.71 21.68 17.09
C ASP A 128 6.12 23.08 16.95
N ARG A 129 5.54 23.42 15.80
CA ARG A 129 4.93 24.72 15.50
C ARG A 129 3.39 24.71 15.56
N VAL A 130 2.80 23.56 15.84
CA VAL A 130 1.34 23.37 15.83
C VAL A 130 0.91 22.64 17.11
N TYR A 131 -0.08 23.17 17.79
CA TYR A 131 -0.62 22.49 18.97
C TYR A 131 -1.14 21.08 18.61
N GLU A 132 -0.83 20.11 19.44
CA GLU A 132 -1.21 18.71 19.22
C GLU A 132 -2.72 18.52 18.98
N ASN A 133 -3.56 19.29 19.68
CA ASN A 133 -5.02 19.21 19.54
C ASN A 133 -5.50 19.55 18.11
N VAL A 134 -4.75 20.37 17.36
CA VAL A 134 -5.06 20.69 15.96
C VAL A 134 -4.89 19.46 15.07
N VAL A 135 -3.84 18.67 15.31
CA VAL A 135 -3.62 17.40 14.59
C VAL A 135 -4.59 16.32 15.09
N ARG A 136 -4.71 16.19 16.41
CA ARG A 136 -5.48 15.12 17.04
C ARG A 136 -6.97 15.13 16.65
N ARG A 137 -7.55 16.29 16.42
CA ARG A 137 -8.97 16.41 15.97
C ARG A 137 -9.21 15.86 14.57
N GLU A 138 -8.16 15.82 13.73
CA GLU A 138 -8.25 15.31 12.36
C GLU A 138 -8.08 13.78 12.30
N LEU A 139 -7.66 13.17 13.41
CA LEU A 139 -7.50 11.72 13.50
C LEU A 139 -8.86 11.03 13.64
N ARG A 140 -9.11 10.08 12.75
CA ARG A 140 -10.34 9.27 12.73
C ARG A 140 -10.20 7.99 13.54
N ASN A 141 -8.99 7.48 13.68
CA ASN A 141 -8.67 6.33 14.51
C ASN A 141 -8.28 6.82 15.91
N LYS A 142 -9.07 6.46 16.92
CA LYS A 142 -8.87 6.88 18.31
C LYS A 142 -8.56 5.67 19.20
N PRO A 143 -7.87 5.87 20.34
CA PRO A 143 -7.72 4.81 21.32
C PRO A 143 -9.06 4.18 21.73
N GLY A 144 -9.14 2.85 21.73
CA GLY A 144 -10.34 2.07 21.97
C GLY A 144 -11.15 1.72 20.72
N ASP A 145 -10.97 2.44 19.60
CA ASP A 145 -11.63 2.10 18.35
C ASP A 145 -11.07 0.82 17.75
N LEU A 146 -11.87 0.14 16.95
CA LEU A 146 -11.39 -0.93 16.09
C LEU A 146 -10.48 -0.35 15.00
N PHE A 147 -9.35 -1.00 14.71
CA PHE A 147 -8.46 -0.55 13.65
C PHE A 147 -9.19 -0.47 12.31
N ASN A 148 -8.97 0.61 11.57
CA ASN A 148 -9.55 0.81 10.24
C ASN A 148 -8.56 1.55 9.33
N LYS A 149 -8.14 0.88 8.25
CA LYS A 149 -7.16 1.43 7.31
C LYS A 149 -7.69 2.65 6.56
N SER A 150 -8.93 2.62 6.07
CA SER A 150 -9.53 3.77 5.37
C SER A 150 -9.63 5.01 6.26
N ALA A 151 -9.92 4.82 7.56
CA ALA A 151 -9.93 5.90 8.53
C ALA A 151 -8.53 6.49 8.75
N LEU A 152 -7.49 5.64 8.72
CA LEU A 152 -6.08 6.06 8.80
C LEU A 152 -5.68 6.90 7.57
N GLU A 153 -5.99 6.41 6.38
CA GLU A 153 -5.74 7.12 5.12
C GLU A 153 -6.50 8.46 5.03
N ARG A 154 -7.73 8.49 5.56
CA ARG A 154 -8.49 9.73 5.66
C ARG A 154 -7.82 10.72 6.60
N SER A 155 -7.37 10.27 7.78
CA SER A 155 -6.63 11.10 8.73
C SER A 155 -5.37 11.70 8.09
N TYR A 156 -4.63 10.91 7.30
CA TYR A 156 -3.49 11.40 6.53
C TYR A 156 -3.87 12.57 5.61
N ARG A 157 -4.93 12.40 4.81
CA ARG A 157 -5.39 13.45 3.89
C ARG A 157 -5.85 14.70 4.63
N GLU A 158 -6.53 14.55 5.76
CA GLU A 158 -6.99 15.66 6.58
C GLU A 158 -5.82 16.43 7.21
N ILE A 159 -4.80 15.75 7.75
CA ILE A 159 -3.57 16.38 8.28
C ILE A 159 -2.81 17.10 7.15
N ALA A 160 -2.62 16.47 6.00
CA ALA A 160 -1.95 17.06 4.85
C ALA A 160 -2.68 18.34 4.36
N SER A 161 -4.02 18.34 4.43
CA SER A 161 -4.87 19.47 4.03
C SER A 161 -4.80 20.67 4.98
N LEU A 162 -4.31 20.50 6.22
CA LEU A 162 -4.11 21.62 7.14
C LEU A 162 -3.07 22.65 6.62
N GLY A 163 -2.19 22.23 5.71
CA GLY A 163 -1.17 23.10 5.12
C GLY A 163 0.00 23.46 6.03
N HIS A 164 -0.02 23.01 7.29
CA HIS A 164 1.03 23.27 8.28
C HIS A 164 2.21 22.31 8.20
N PHE A 165 2.03 21.16 7.56
CA PHE A 165 3.01 20.10 7.45
C PHE A 165 3.41 19.87 6.00
N ASP A 166 4.64 19.38 5.81
CA ASP A 166 5.06 18.87 4.51
C ASP A 166 4.40 17.52 4.27
N ALA A 167 3.52 17.44 3.29
CA ALA A 167 2.73 16.25 3.01
C ALA A 167 3.61 15.02 2.69
N GLU A 168 4.76 15.21 2.02
CA GLU A 168 5.69 14.13 1.69
C GLU A 168 6.45 13.61 2.91
N SER A 169 6.51 14.40 3.99
CA SER A 169 7.20 14.04 5.23
C SER A 169 6.29 13.36 6.26
N ILE A 170 4.96 13.37 6.06
CA ILE A 170 4.03 12.73 6.99
C ILE A 170 4.24 11.21 6.94
N LYS A 171 4.70 10.65 8.05
CA LYS A 171 4.89 9.21 8.20
C LYS A 171 3.87 8.65 9.18
N GLN A 172 3.36 7.48 8.81
CA GLN A 172 2.48 6.69 9.65
C GLN A 172 3.20 5.39 10.00
N ASP A 173 3.21 5.03 11.26
CA ASP A 173 3.70 3.75 11.72
C ASP A 173 2.60 3.00 12.45
N ILE A 174 2.42 1.75 12.09
CA ILE A 174 1.39 0.85 12.62
C ILE A 174 2.12 -0.30 13.29
N GLN A 175 1.99 -0.41 14.60
CA GLN A 175 2.67 -1.42 15.42
C GLN A 175 1.63 -2.39 16.02
N PRO A 176 1.37 -3.53 15.36
CA PRO A 176 0.44 -4.53 15.85
C PRO A 176 1.05 -5.33 17.02
N ASP A 177 0.27 -5.49 18.09
CA ASP A 177 0.58 -6.38 19.20
C ASP A 177 -0.39 -7.57 19.17
N ARG A 178 0.09 -8.70 18.68
CA ARG A 178 -0.70 -9.93 18.57
C ARG A 178 -1.05 -10.52 19.92
N VAL A 179 -0.21 -10.31 20.94
CA VAL A 179 -0.42 -10.91 22.27
C VAL A 179 -1.60 -10.25 22.97
N ASN A 180 -1.72 -8.92 22.83
CA ASN A 180 -2.78 -8.14 23.46
C ASN A 180 -3.98 -7.87 22.53
N GLY A 181 -3.91 -8.26 21.26
CA GLY A 181 -4.95 -7.96 20.27
C GLY A 181 -5.12 -6.46 20.02
N THR A 182 -4.03 -5.71 20.10
CA THR A 182 -4.05 -4.25 19.98
C THR A 182 -3.10 -3.74 18.89
N VAL A 183 -3.24 -2.47 18.57
CA VAL A 183 -2.36 -1.78 17.64
C VAL A 183 -2.04 -0.38 18.17
N ASP A 184 -0.76 -0.03 18.17
CA ASP A 184 -0.29 1.34 18.42
C ASP A 184 -0.11 2.06 17.09
N LEU A 185 -0.59 3.31 17.02
CA LEU A 185 -0.41 4.17 15.87
C LEU A 185 0.53 5.31 16.21
N SER A 186 1.46 5.62 15.33
CA SER A 186 2.36 6.77 15.46
C SER A 186 2.31 7.63 14.20
N TRP A 187 2.24 8.94 14.42
CA TRP A 187 2.29 9.95 13.37
C TRP A 187 3.55 10.80 13.58
N ASP A 188 4.45 10.77 12.61
CA ASP A 188 5.64 11.61 12.60
C ASP A 188 5.48 12.67 11.51
N LEU A 189 5.50 13.94 11.96
CA LEU A 189 5.16 15.11 11.15
C LEU A 189 6.39 15.99 11.02
N THR A 190 6.49 16.76 9.94
CA THR A 190 7.48 17.81 9.79
C THR A 190 6.77 19.12 9.49
N SER A 191 6.87 20.08 10.41
CA SER A 191 6.27 21.40 10.24
C SER A 191 6.92 22.14 9.07
N LYS A 192 6.11 22.76 8.20
CA LYS A 192 6.60 23.62 7.14
C LYS A 192 7.32 24.84 7.71
N SER A 193 8.41 25.25 7.06
CA SER A 193 9.03 26.55 7.32
C SER A 193 8.18 27.65 6.69
N ASN A 194 7.75 28.63 7.50
CA ASN A 194 6.99 29.79 7.01
C ASN A 194 7.91 30.98 6.65
N ASP A 195 9.22 30.78 6.62
CA ASP A 195 10.17 31.85 6.37
C ASP A 195 10.30 32.10 4.86
N GLN A 196 9.32 32.80 4.28
CA GLN A 196 9.47 33.48 2.99
C GLN A 196 9.94 34.91 3.25
N VAL A 197 11.22 35.16 3.01
CA VAL A 197 11.79 36.52 3.01
C VAL A 197 11.65 37.05 1.58
N GLU A 198 10.65 37.88 1.34
CA GLU A 198 10.45 38.56 0.07
C GLU A 198 11.27 39.85 0.05
N PHE A 199 12.42 39.85 -0.65
CA PHE A 199 13.19 41.06 -0.93
C PHE A 199 12.65 41.76 -2.18
N SER A 200 11.82 42.78 -2.02
CA SER A 200 11.48 43.70 -3.12
C SER A 200 12.47 44.88 -3.14
N LEU A 201 13.41 44.89 -4.09
CA LEU A 201 14.24 46.06 -4.37
C LEU A 201 13.44 47.01 -5.27
N GLY A 202 12.84 48.01 -4.67
CA GLY A 202 12.21 49.13 -5.39
C GLY A 202 13.30 50.12 -5.89
N TYR A 203 13.58 50.17 -7.18
CA TYR A 203 14.38 51.19 -7.80
C TYR A 203 13.48 52.43 -8.05
N GLY A 204 13.54 53.42 -7.16
CA GLY A 204 12.90 54.72 -7.38
C GLY A 204 13.82 55.60 -8.22
N GLN A 205 13.46 55.84 -9.46
CA GLN A 205 14.10 56.86 -10.28
C GLN A 205 13.38 58.19 -9.97
N THR A 206 14.02 59.03 -9.17
CA THR A 206 13.64 60.43 -9.03
C THR A 206 14.20 61.22 -10.19
N GLY A 207 13.32 61.71 -11.07
CA GLY A 207 13.62 62.72 -12.07
C GLY A 207 13.51 64.12 -11.50
#